data_8dfefa24fadb92fdb0d3689253e8bdb2
#
_entry.id   8dfefa24fadb92fdb0d3689253e8bdb2
#
_cell.length_a   1.000
_cell.length_b   1.000
_cell.length_c   1.000
_cell.angle_alpha   90.00
_cell.angle_beta   90.00
_cell.angle_gamma   90.00
#
_symmetry.space_group_name_H-M   'P 1'
#
loop_
_entity.id
_entity.type
_entity.pdbx_description
1 polymer ?
#
loop_
_entity_poly.entity_id
_entity_poly.type
_entity_poly.pdbx_seq_one_letter_code
_entity_poly.pdbx_strand_id
1 'polypeptide(L)'
;MSVYRLGIDYRPRGDQGQAIRRLVRGVEQGEQHQVLLGVTGSGKTFTIAKVIEETGRPALVMAHNKILAAQLYQEFKSFFPHNAVEYFVSCYDYYQPEAYIPSTDTYIEKEATINEELDKLRLSATRSLFERRDC
;
A
#
# COMPACT_ATOMS: atom_id res chain seq x y z
N MET A 1 8.51 22.64 -2.37
CA MET A 1 7.63 22.13 -1.29
C MET A 1 7.09 20.78 -1.73
N SER A 2 7.15 19.77 -0.87
CA SER A 2 6.53 18.48 -1.17
C SER A 2 5.01 18.61 -1.25
N VAL A 3 4.39 17.87 -2.17
CA VAL A 3 2.92 17.77 -2.28
C VAL A 3 2.32 16.89 -1.19
N TYR A 4 3.16 16.09 -0.52
CA TYR A 4 2.77 15.23 0.60
C TYR A 4 3.00 15.94 1.92
N ARG A 5 2.06 15.78 2.84
CA ARG A 5 2.16 16.34 4.18
C ARG A 5 1.65 15.36 5.23
N LEU A 6 2.54 14.98 6.12
CA LEU A 6 2.18 14.17 7.28
C LEU A 6 1.24 14.95 8.20
N GLY A 7 0.11 14.33 8.54
CA GLY A 7 -0.88 14.87 9.47
C GLY A 7 -0.65 14.47 10.93
N ILE A 8 0.53 13.92 11.24
CA ILE A 8 0.88 13.42 12.57
C ILE A 8 2.11 14.15 13.11
N ASP A 9 2.17 14.32 14.42
CA ASP A 9 3.31 14.96 15.11
C ASP A 9 4.35 13.93 15.62
N TYR A 10 4.57 12.87 14.84
CA TYR A 10 5.61 11.89 15.15
C TYR A 10 6.97 12.40 14.72
N ARG A 11 7.94 12.27 15.63
CA ARG A 11 9.35 12.61 15.35
C ARG A 11 10.17 11.33 15.21
N PRO A 12 11.09 11.29 14.24
CA PRO A 12 12.01 10.16 14.12
C PRO A 12 12.77 9.92 15.44
N ARG A 13 12.82 8.66 15.86
CA ARG A 13 13.55 8.25 17.08
C ARG A 13 14.66 7.27 16.73
N GLY A 14 15.72 7.27 17.54
CA GLY A 14 16.87 6.37 17.34
C GLY A 14 17.45 6.48 15.93
N ASP A 15 17.65 5.35 15.27
CA ASP A 15 18.26 5.26 13.94
C ASP A 15 17.32 5.66 12.78
N GLN A 16 16.03 5.92 13.03
CA GLN A 16 15.08 6.29 12.00
C GLN A 16 15.52 7.55 11.23
N GLY A 17 16.02 8.57 11.93
CA GLY A 17 16.48 9.80 11.27
C GLY A 17 17.65 9.56 10.32
N GLN A 18 18.58 8.66 10.66
CA GLN A 18 19.68 8.28 9.79
C GLN A 18 19.17 7.46 8.58
N ALA A 19 18.26 6.53 8.81
CA ALA A 19 17.68 5.70 7.76
C ALA A 19 16.92 6.58 6.74
N ILE A 20 16.09 7.52 7.20
CA ILE A 20 15.36 8.46 6.34
C ILE A 20 16.35 9.23 5.44
N ARG A 21 17.37 9.87 6.02
CA ARG A 21 18.36 10.64 5.25
C ARG A 21 19.07 9.79 4.18
N ARG A 22 19.41 8.54 4.52
CA ARG A 22 20.07 7.62 3.56
C ARG A 22 19.13 7.24 2.41
N LEU A 23 17.89 6.88 2.73
CA LEU A 23 16.89 6.48 1.74
C LEU A 23 16.54 7.65 0.79
N VAL A 24 16.32 8.85 1.35
CA VAL A 24 16.06 10.06 0.56
C VAL A 24 17.21 10.34 -0.40
N ARG A 25 18.45 10.34 0.13
CA ARG A 25 19.64 10.54 -0.70
C ARG A 25 19.74 9.51 -1.82
N GLY A 26 19.50 8.23 -1.53
CA GLY A 26 19.51 7.19 -2.55
C GLY A 26 18.48 7.44 -3.66
N VAL A 27 17.26 7.85 -3.30
CA VAL A 27 16.23 8.23 -4.28
C VAL A 27 16.67 9.43 -5.13
N GLU A 28 17.28 10.46 -4.52
CA GLU A 28 17.79 11.65 -5.22
C GLU A 28 18.95 11.32 -6.16
N GLN A 29 19.80 10.38 -5.78
CA GLN A 29 20.94 9.89 -6.58
C GLN A 29 20.53 8.90 -7.67
N GLY A 30 19.25 8.49 -7.70
CA GLY A 30 18.73 7.56 -8.69
C GLY A 30 19.08 6.10 -8.41
N GLU A 31 19.39 5.74 -7.15
CA GLU A 31 19.57 4.33 -6.78
C GLU A 31 18.30 3.53 -7.08
N GLN A 32 18.45 2.45 -7.84
CA GLN A 32 17.33 1.61 -8.27
C GLN A 32 16.77 0.74 -7.14
N HIS A 33 17.61 0.34 -6.19
CA HIS A 33 17.25 -0.58 -5.12
C HIS A 33 17.84 -0.12 -3.79
N GLN A 34 17.00 -0.10 -2.77
CA GLN A 34 17.40 0.17 -1.40
C GLN A 34 16.69 -0.81 -0.46
N VAL A 35 17.32 -1.21 0.62
CA VAL A 35 16.73 -2.13 1.62
C VAL A 35 16.72 -1.46 2.98
N LEU A 36 15.52 -1.40 3.59
CA LEU A 36 15.35 -0.99 4.98
C LEU A 36 15.14 -2.21 5.87
N LEU A 37 16.15 -2.55 6.65
CA LEU A 37 16.10 -3.63 7.63
C LEU A 37 15.69 -3.08 9.01
N GLY A 38 14.75 -3.76 9.65
CA GLY A 38 14.32 -3.42 11.01
C GLY A 38 13.39 -4.47 11.58
N VAL A 39 13.44 -4.67 12.88
CA VAL A 39 12.54 -5.59 13.59
C VAL A 39 11.08 -5.10 13.53
N THR A 40 10.15 -6.00 13.80
CA THR A 40 8.73 -5.64 13.93
C THR A 40 8.56 -4.57 15.01
N GLY A 41 7.73 -3.57 14.75
CA GLY A 41 7.50 -2.45 15.68
C GLY A 41 8.59 -1.36 15.68
N SER A 42 9.63 -1.46 14.84
CA SER A 42 10.67 -0.42 14.75
C SER A 42 10.25 0.87 14.03
N GLY A 43 8.99 0.94 13.58
CA GLY A 43 8.46 2.11 12.87
C GLY A 43 8.90 2.21 11.41
N LYS A 44 9.11 1.07 10.73
CA LYS A 44 9.48 1.06 9.31
C LYS A 44 8.45 1.79 8.42
N THR A 45 7.15 1.60 8.67
CA THR A 45 6.07 2.26 7.90
C THR A 45 6.17 3.78 8.04
N PHE A 46 6.38 4.27 9.25
CA PHE A 46 6.61 5.70 9.49
C PHE A 46 7.88 6.22 8.80
N THR A 47 8.97 5.45 8.85
CA THR A 47 10.22 5.78 8.15
C THR A 47 9.98 5.95 6.65
N ILE A 48 9.25 5.03 6.03
CA ILE A 48 8.90 5.13 4.60
C ILE A 48 7.96 6.30 4.32
N ALA A 49 6.98 6.56 5.20
CA ALA A 49 6.11 7.73 5.06
C ALA A 49 6.91 9.04 5.07
N LYS A 50 7.92 9.16 5.92
CA LYS A 50 8.84 10.32 5.91
C LYS A 50 9.65 10.42 4.61
N VAL A 51 10.11 9.31 4.07
CA VAL A 51 10.81 9.30 2.78
C VAL A 51 9.89 9.77 1.65
N ILE A 52 8.63 9.31 1.62
CA ILE A 52 7.63 9.75 0.63
C ILE A 52 7.37 11.26 0.76
N GLU A 53 7.19 11.75 2.00
CA GLU A 53 7.00 13.19 2.25
C GLU A 53 8.19 14.01 1.75
N GLU A 54 9.42 13.61 2.07
CA GLU A 54 10.63 14.38 1.71
C GLU A 54 10.94 14.32 0.21
N THR A 55 10.72 13.18 -0.45
CA THR A 55 11.00 13.03 -1.89
C THR A 55 9.91 13.62 -2.77
N GLY A 56 8.67 13.73 -2.29
CA GLY A 56 7.54 14.30 -3.03
C GLY A 56 7.16 13.52 -4.29
N ARG A 57 7.51 12.24 -4.38
CA ARG A 57 7.22 11.39 -5.55
C ARG A 57 6.01 10.49 -5.30
N PRO A 58 5.20 10.20 -6.33
CA PRO A 58 4.18 9.15 -6.25
C PRO A 58 4.80 7.83 -5.79
N ALA A 59 4.08 7.10 -4.94
CA ALA A 59 4.60 5.89 -4.32
C ALA A 59 3.63 4.71 -4.48
N LEU A 60 4.14 3.59 -4.96
CA LEU A 60 3.42 2.32 -5.00
C LEU A 60 3.94 1.41 -3.88
N VAL A 61 3.05 1.06 -2.94
CA VAL A 61 3.36 0.16 -1.83
C VAL A 61 2.75 -1.21 -2.12
N MET A 62 3.60 -2.21 -2.31
CA MET A 62 3.17 -3.58 -2.61
C MET A 62 3.21 -4.46 -1.36
N ALA A 63 2.18 -5.25 -1.16
CA ALA A 63 2.09 -6.25 -0.10
C ALA A 63 1.76 -7.62 -0.67
N HIS A 64 2.22 -8.67 0.00
CA HIS A 64 2.05 -10.04 -0.47
C HIS A 64 0.66 -10.64 -0.22
N ASN A 65 -0.20 -9.96 0.54
CA ASN A 65 -1.59 -10.37 0.75
C ASN A 65 -2.50 -9.17 1.04
N LYS A 66 -3.83 -9.40 0.94
CA LYS A 66 -4.87 -8.37 1.16
C LYS A 66 -4.89 -7.81 2.57
N ILE A 67 -4.61 -8.63 3.59
CA ILE A 67 -4.67 -8.22 5.01
C ILE A 67 -3.57 -7.19 5.28
N LEU A 68 -2.34 -7.49 4.87
CA LEU A 68 -1.23 -6.56 5.01
C LEU A 68 -1.44 -5.29 4.16
N ALA A 69 -1.97 -5.43 2.95
CA ALA A 69 -2.29 -4.28 2.11
C ALA A 69 -3.33 -3.36 2.78
N ALA A 70 -4.38 -3.93 3.39
CA ALA A 70 -5.39 -3.17 4.13
C ALA A 70 -4.80 -2.46 5.36
N GLN A 71 -3.93 -3.15 6.11
CA GLN A 71 -3.23 -2.55 7.24
C GLN A 71 -2.37 -1.37 6.80
N LEU A 72 -1.56 -1.54 5.77
CA LEU A 72 -0.71 -0.47 5.24
C LEU A 72 -1.55 0.69 4.71
N TYR A 73 -2.66 0.41 4.01
CA TYR A 73 -3.59 1.44 3.58
C TYR A 73 -4.09 2.30 4.75
N GLN A 74 -4.52 1.68 5.84
CA GLN A 74 -5.00 2.41 7.03
C GLN A 74 -3.88 3.22 7.68
N GLU A 75 -2.69 2.66 7.82
CA GLU A 75 -1.52 3.36 8.39
C GLU A 75 -1.15 4.58 7.53
N PHE A 76 -0.99 4.40 6.21
CA PHE A 76 -0.68 5.52 5.31
C PHE A 76 -1.81 6.56 5.24
N LYS A 77 -3.08 6.13 5.30
CA LYS A 77 -4.22 7.05 5.37
C LYS A 77 -4.20 7.91 6.63
N SER A 78 -3.80 7.35 7.76
CA SER A 78 -3.63 8.10 9.01
C SER A 78 -2.44 9.06 8.95
N PHE A 79 -1.36 8.67 8.26
CA PHE A 79 -0.18 9.52 8.08
C PHE A 79 -0.43 10.68 7.12
N PHE A 80 -1.18 10.44 6.04
CA PHE A 80 -1.47 11.41 4.98
C PHE A 80 -2.98 11.67 4.84
N PRO A 81 -3.63 12.28 5.84
CA PRO A 81 -5.09 12.45 5.83
C PRO A 81 -5.61 13.34 4.69
N HIS A 82 -4.76 14.18 4.12
CA HIS A 82 -5.12 15.14 3.07
C HIS A 82 -4.63 14.75 1.67
N ASN A 83 -3.85 13.67 1.57
CA ASN A 83 -3.33 13.17 0.29
C ASN A 83 -4.14 11.98 -0.23
N ALA A 84 -3.97 11.65 -1.51
CA ALA A 84 -4.63 10.50 -2.12
C ALA A 84 -3.93 9.21 -1.72
N VAL A 85 -4.39 8.58 -0.65
CA VAL A 85 -4.00 7.22 -0.29
C VAL A 85 -5.09 6.28 -0.78
N GLU A 86 -4.76 5.40 -1.70
CA GLU A 86 -5.69 4.53 -2.39
C GLU A 86 -5.38 3.05 -2.13
N TYR A 87 -6.39 2.21 -2.24
CA TYR A 87 -6.29 0.78 -2.01
C TYR A 87 -6.62 0.02 -3.31
N PHE A 88 -5.66 -0.73 -3.82
CA PHE A 88 -5.80 -1.47 -5.06
C PHE A 88 -5.57 -2.96 -4.84
N VAL A 89 -6.64 -3.74 -4.93
CA VAL A 89 -6.61 -5.21 -4.76
C VAL A 89 -7.42 -5.89 -5.86
N SER A 90 -7.38 -7.24 -5.90
CA SER A 90 -8.23 -8.01 -6.79
C SER A 90 -9.72 -7.70 -6.55
N CYS A 91 -10.50 -7.59 -7.61
CA CYS A 91 -11.96 -7.43 -7.53
C CYS A 91 -12.70 -8.71 -7.09
N TYR A 92 -12.01 -9.84 -7.03
CA TYR A 92 -12.58 -11.11 -6.56
C TYR A 92 -12.39 -11.25 -5.06
N ASP A 93 -13.49 -11.41 -4.34
CA ASP A 93 -13.48 -11.59 -2.89
C ASP A 93 -13.52 -13.07 -2.50
N TYR A 94 -14.27 -13.85 -3.25
CA TYR A 94 -14.46 -15.28 -3.06
C TYR A 94 -14.08 -16.08 -4.31
N TYR A 95 -13.41 -17.21 -4.11
CA TYR A 95 -13.05 -18.16 -5.14
C TYR A 95 -13.35 -19.57 -4.66
N GLN A 96 -14.31 -20.23 -5.29
CA GLN A 96 -14.60 -21.63 -5.04
C GLN A 96 -13.96 -22.46 -6.17
N PRO A 97 -13.02 -23.38 -5.84
CA PRO A 97 -12.45 -24.26 -6.85
C PRO A 97 -13.51 -25.25 -7.36
N GLU A 98 -13.30 -25.69 -8.59
CA GLU A 98 -14.09 -26.80 -9.15
C GLU A 98 -13.88 -28.07 -8.31
N ALA A 99 -14.97 -28.77 -8.02
CA ALA A 99 -14.95 -30.03 -7.31
C ALA A 99 -16.01 -30.98 -7.86
N TYR A 100 -15.70 -32.27 -7.93
CA TYR A 100 -16.65 -33.33 -8.29
C TYR A 100 -16.83 -34.26 -7.10
N ILE A 101 -18.08 -34.50 -6.73
CA ILE A 101 -18.44 -35.40 -5.62
C ILE A 101 -19.04 -36.69 -6.25
N PRO A 102 -18.25 -37.79 -6.37
CA PRO A 102 -18.70 -39.00 -7.05
C PRO A 102 -19.89 -39.67 -6.40
N SER A 103 -20.05 -39.56 -5.08
CA SER A 103 -21.15 -40.20 -4.34
C SER A 103 -22.53 -39.64 -4.65
N THR A 104 -22.60 -38.40 -5.15
CA THR A 104 -23.87 -37.73 -5.48
C THR A 104 -23.92 -37.31 -6.94
N ASP A 105 -22.93 -37.68 -7.75
CA ASP A 105 -22.78 -37.25 -9.16
C ASP A 105 -22.95 -35.72 -9.30
N THR A 106 -22.37 -34.98 -8.35
CA THR A 106 -22.50 -33.52 -8.28
C THR A 106 -21.19 -32.87 -8.70
N TYR A 107 -21.28 -32.03 -9.74
CA TYR A 107 -20.19 -31.16 -10.17
C TYR A 107 -20.40 -29.76 -9.57
N ILE A 108 -19.42 -29.28 -8.84
CA ILE A 108 -19.38 -27.92 -8.29
C ILE A 108 -18.57 -27.08 -9.27
N GLU A 109 -19.24 -26.17 -9.97
CA GLU A 109 -18.58 -25.25 -10.89
C GLU A 109 -17.70 -24.25 -10.15
N LYS A 110 -16.69 -23.77 -10.88
CA LYS A 110 -15.81 -22.70 -10.40
C LYS A 110 -16.59 -21.40 -10.33
N GLU A 111 -16.79 -20.88 -9.14
CA GLU A 111 -17.41 -19.58 -8.92
C GLU A 111 -16.40 -18.55 -8.44
N ALA A 112 -16.50 -17.36 -9.02
CA ALA A 112 -15.75 -16.19 -8.58
C ALA A 112 -16.73 -15.02 -8.46
N THR A 113 -16.97 -14.58 -7.24
CA THR A 113 -17.85 -13.44 -6.98
C THR A 113 -17.07 -12.14 -7.09
N ILE A 114 -17.55 -11.23 -7.93
CA ILE A 114 -16.98 -9.87 -8.03
C ILE A 114 -17.54 -9.04 -6.88
N ASN A 115 -16.64 -8.45 -6.09
CA ASN A 115 -17.01 -7.53 -5.04
C ASN A 115 -17.05 -6.11 -5.58
N GLU A 116 -18.25 -5.53 -5.68
CA GLU A 116 -18.46 -4.18 -6.22
C GLU A 116 -17.76 -3.09 -5.40
N GLU A 117 -17.59 -3.27 -4.10
CA GLU A 117 -16.87 -2.29 -3.26
C GLU A 117 -15.38 -2.27 -3.60
N LEU A 118 -14.79 -3.45 -3.82
CA LEU A 118 -13.40 -3.56 -4.25
C LEU A 118 -13.20 -2.96 -5.65
N ASP A 119 -14.16 -3.13 -6.54
CA ASP A 119 -14.11 -2.54 -7.88
C ASP A 119 -14.17 -1.01 -7.81
N LYS A 120 -15.03 -0.44 -6.98
CA LYS A 120 -15.07 1.01 -6.70
C LYS A 120 -13.73 1.54 -6.16
N LEU A 121 -13.09 0.81 -5.26
CA LEU A 121 -11.76 1.18 -4.74
C LEU A 121 -10.69 1.18 -5.83
N ARG A 122 -10.72 0.20 -6.73
CA ARG A 122 -9.81 0.11 -7.88
C ARG A 122 -10.01 1.28 -8.86
N LEU A 123 -11.27 1.61 -9.16
CA LEU A 123 -11.61 2.76 -10.01
C LEU A 123 -11.18 4.07 -9.36
N SER A 124 -11.38 4.23 -8.04
CA SER A 124 -10.91 5.38 -7.28
C SER A 124 -9.39 5.53 -7.38
N ALA A 125 -8.64 4.44 -7.17
CA ALA A 125 -7.19 4.46 -7.29
C ALA A 125 -6.73 4.86 -8.69
N THR A 126 -7.36 4.29 -9.73
CA THR A 126 -7.06 4.63 -11.13
C THR A 126 -7.33 6.11 -11.40
N ARG A 127 -8.48 6.62 -10.96
CA ARG A 127 -8.85 8.03 -11.09
C ARG A 127 -7.83 8.94 -10.41
N SER A 128 -7.45 8.64 -9.17
CA SER A 128 -6.49 9.44 -8.41
C SER A 128 -5.13 9.53 -9.10
N LEU A 129 -4.67 8.44 -9.72
CA LEU A 129 -3.42 8.43 -10.48
C LEU A 129 -3.45 9.36 -11.70
N PHE A 130 -4.61 9.53 -12.35
CA PHE A 130 -4.77 10.43 -13.48
C PHE A 130 -4.99 11.89 -13.10
N GLU A 131 -5.74 12.13 -12.02
CA GLU A 131 -6.20 13.47 -11.66
C GLU A 131 -5.29 14.15 -10.61
N ARG A 132 -4.52 13.39 -9.83
CA ARG A 132 -3.73 13.90 -8.70
C ARG A 132 -2.25 13.56 -8.85
N ARG A 133 -1.41 14.42 -8.28
CA ARG A 133 0.04 14.22 -8.22
C ARG A 133 0.54 13.78 -6.85
N ASP A 134 -0.36 13.67 -5.89
CA ASP A 134 -0.10 13.34 -4.49
C ASP A 134 -0.67 11.94 -4.11
N CYS A 135 -0.56 10.98 -5.02
CA CYS A 135 -1.02 9.60 -4.85
C CYS A 135 0.15 8.63 -4.64
#